data_895b7a0c732cdc35ae3e1e3127461608
#
_entry.id   895b7a0c732cdc35ae3e1e3127461608
#
_cell.length_a   1.000
_cell.length_b   1.000
_cell.length_c   1.000
_cell.angle_alpha   90.00
_cell.angle_beta   90.00
_cell.angle_gamma   90.00
#
_symmetry.space_group_name_H-M   'P 1'
#
loop_
_entity.id
_entity.type
_entity.pdbx_description
1 polymer ?
#
loop_
_entity_poly.entity_id
_entity_poly.type
_entity_poly.pdbx_seq_one_letter_code
_entity_poly.pdbx_strand_id
1 'polypeptide(L)'
;TNRVLFIVSDGEDHSDGAATAAVSDAVAAGIRIFTIGVGTEKGAPIPIKKKGVIESLKRDSEGEVVITALQPQTLKDIAQEGNGIYIDGENTAAAVEAIKEQLNQMDKMTFEAKQFSDYKDQFQWFLGMGLLLLLIDFFVLEGKTAWISRLNLFNEKEDEKDM
;
A
#
# COMPACT_ATOMS: atom_id res chain seq x y z
N THR A 1 4.78 -1.13 -0.58
CA THR A 1 4.17 -1.56 0.70
C THR A 1 3.48 -0.35 1.29
N ASN A 2 2.16 -0.39 1.44
CA ASN A 2 1.41 0.66 2.11
C ASN A 2 1.70 0.59 3.62
N ARG A 3 2.18 1.69 4.19
CA ARG A 3 2.42 1.82 5.62
C ARG A 3 1.38 2.75 6.20
N VAL A 4 0.80 2.36 7.31
CA VAL A 4 -0.24 3.13 7.99
C VAL A 4 0.08 3.23 9.46
N LEU A 5 -0.11 4.40 10.03
CA LEU A 5 -0.02 4.69 11.46
C LEU A 5 -1.41 5.14 11.95
N PHE A 6 -1.92 4.50 12.99
CA PHE A 6 -3.11 4.94 13.69
C PHE A 6 -2.72 5.57 15.03
N ILE A 7 -3.15 6.81 15.26
CA ILE A 7 -2.94 7.53 16.49
C ILE A 7 -4.29 7.63 17.20
N VAL A 8 -4.37 7.10 18.42
CA VAL A 8 -5.55 7.21 19.28
C VAL A 8 -5.21 8.14 20.43
N SER A 9 -5.85 9.30 20.48
CA SER A 9 -5.53 10.35 21.47
C SER A 9 -6.75 11.24 21.73
N ASP A 10 -6.70 11.99 22.81
CA ASP A 10 -7.59 13.12 23.08
C ASP A 10 -7.11 14.43 22.39
N GLY A 11 -5.94 14.41 21.77
CA GLY A 11 -5.39 15.55 21.03
C GLY A 11 -4.81 16.67 21.90
N GLU A 12 -4.68 16.49 23.20
CA GLU A 12 -3.97 17.42 24.06
C GLU A 12 -2.47 17.32 23.77
N ASP A 13 -1.90 18.38 23.18
CA ASP A 13 -0.46 18.49 22.90
C ASP A 13 0.17 19.48 23.89
N HIS A 14 1.13 19.00 24.65
CA HIS A 14 1.92 19.78 25.59
C HIS A 14 3.33 20.05 25.07
N SER A 15 3.64 19.66 23.81
CA SER A 15 4.95 19.78 23.19
C SER A 15 4.90 20.74 22.00
N ASP A 16 5.45 21.94 22.19
CA ASP A 16 5.48 23.05 21.22
C ASP A 16 5.91 22.61 19.79
N GLY A 17 4.96 22.07 19.00
CA GLY A 17 5.16 21.78 17.57
C GLY A 17 5.96 20.54 17.23
N ALA A 18 6.40 19.72 18.19
CA ALA A 18 7.14 18.49 17.93
C ALA A 18 6.32 17.46 17.14
N ALA A 19 5.00 17.47 17.31
CA ALA A 19 4.09 16.58 16.57
C ALA A 19 4.12 16.86 15.06
N THR A 20 4.11 18.12 14.63
CA THR A 20 4.13 18.52 13.22
C THR A 20 5.41 18.07 12.53
N ALA A 21 6.57 18.21 13.17
CA ALA A 21 7.86 17.75 12.62
C ALA A 21 7.85 16.22 12.42
N ALA A 22 7.35 15.46 13.40
CA ALA A 22 7.24 14.00 13.32
C ALA A 22 6.28 13.54 12.23
N VAL A 23 5.18 14.25 11.99
CA VAL A 23 4.23 13.98 10.90
C VAL A 23 4.91 14.15 9.54
N SER A 24 5.67 15.23 9.36
CA SER A 24 6.42 15.50 8.12
C SER A 24 7.43 14.38 7.81
N ASP A 25 8.18 13.92 8.81
CA ASP A 25 9.13 12.82 8.68
C ASP A 25 8.42 11.48 8.33
N ALA A 26 7.28 11.21 8.94
CA ALA A 26 6.49 10.02 8.65
C ALA A 26 5.95 10.02 7.22
N VAL A 27 5.46 11.16 6.74
CA VAL A 27 4.99 11.33 5.35
C VAL A 27 6.14 11.15 4.36
N ALA A 28 7.31 11.71 4.66
CA ALA A 28 8.51 11.53 3.84
C ALA A 28 8.94 10.05 3.76
N ALA A 29 8.69 9.27 4.83
CA ALA A 29 8.91 7.82 4.85
C ALA A 29 7.79 7.00 4.16
N GLY A 30 6.77 7.67 3.57
CA GLY A 30 5.65 7.03 2.89
C GLY A 30 4.63 6.40 3.83
N ILE A 31 4.50 6.92 5.04
CA ILE A 31 3.52 6.50 6.04
C ILE A 31 2.30 7.42 5.95
N ARG A 32 1.09 6.84 5.91
CA ARG A 32 -0.16 7.60 6.07
C ARG A 32 -0.58 7.56 7.53
N ILE A 33 -1.07 8.70 8.04
CA ILE A 33 -1.43 8.84 9.46
C ILE A 33 -2.93 9.05 9.59
N PHE A 34 -3.58 8.15 10.31
CA PHE A 34 -4.99 8.24 10.68
C PHE A 34 -5.08 8.55 12.16
N THR A 35 -5.92 9.50 12.53
CA THR A 35 -6.11 9.87 13.92
C THR A 35 -7.52 9.49 14.39
N ILE A 36 -7.62 9.03 15.62
CA ILE A 36 -8.88 8.65 16.28
C ILE A 36 -8.98 9.47 17.54
N GLY A 37 -9.97 10.36 17.58
CA GLY A 37 -10.25 11.18 18.75
C GLY A 37 -11.03 10.39 19.79
N VAL A 38 -10.53 10.37 21.01
CA VAL A 38 -11.21 9.74 22.17
C VAL A 38 -11.41 10.74 23.28
N GLY A 39 -12.60 10.76 23.87
CA GLY A 39 -12.95 11.70 24.90
C GLY A 39 -14.16 12.56 24.53
N THR A 40 -14.39 13.61 25.28
CA THR A 40 -15.48 14.58 25.04
C THR A 40 -14.90 15.99 24.96
N GLU A 41 -15.39 16.80 24.01
CA GLU A 41 -14.98 18.20 23.88
C GLU A 41 -15.32 19.06 25.13
N LYS A 42 -16.37 18.65 25.88
CA LYS A 42 -16.76 19.33 27.12
C LYS A 42 -15.75 19.15 28.26
N GLY A 43 -14.86 18.19 28.10
CA GLY A 43 -13.92 17.78 29.11
C GLY A 43 -14.57 16.96 30.25
N ALA A 44 -13.75 16.19 30.93
CA ALA A 44 -14.14 15.42 32.10
C ALA A 44 -12.96 15.28 33.07
N PRO A 45 -13.23 15.24 34.38
CA PRO A 45 -12.19 14.97 35.36
C PRO A 45 -11.73 13.53 35.29
N ILE A 46 -10.44 13.29 35.49
CA ILE A 46 -9.86 11.96 35.46
C ILE A 46 -10.13 11.23 36.76
N PRO A 47 -10.94 10.15 36.76
CA PRO A 47 -11.23 9.38 37.98
C PRO A 47 -10.07 8.42 38.28
N ILE A 48 -9.57 8.47 39.52
CA ILE A 48 -8.66 7.46 40.06
C ILE A 48 -9.49 6.32 40.63
N LYS A 49 -9.43 5.15 39.98
CA LYS A 49 -10.18 3.96 40.39
C LYS A 49 -9.30 3.01 41.20
N LYS A 50 -9.80 2.51 42.30
CA LYS A 50 -9.20 1.43 43.08
C LYS A 50 -10.19 0.28 43.21
N LYS A 51 -9.79 -0.91 42.78
CA LYS A 51 -10.64 -2.11 42.71
C LYS A 51 -11.98 -1.88 41.99
N GLY A 52 -11.98 -1.03 40.93
CA GLY A 52 -13.17 -0.73 40.12
C GLY A 52 -14.08 0.38 40.67
N VAL A 53 -13.81 0.91 41.86
CA VAL A 53 -14.57 2.02 42.50
C VAL A 53 -13.77 3.31 42.38
N ILE A 54 -14.43 4.43 42.08
CA ILE A 54 -13.81 5.75 42.02
C ILE A 54 -13.45 6.15 43.44
N GLU A 55 -12.16 6.29 43.76
CA GLU A 55 -11.66 6.70 45.07
C GLU A 55 -11.47 8.21 45.15
N SER A 56 -10.96 8.81 44.08
CA SER A 56 -10.72 10.26 44.01
C SER A 56 -10.63 10.71 42.54
N LEU A 57 -10.53 12.04 42.36
CA LEU A 57 -10.19 12.66 41.05
C LEU A 57 -8.72 13.02 41.05
N LYS A 58 -8.08 12.90 39.84
CA LYS A 58 -6.71 13.31 39.67
C LYS A 58 -6.57 14.80 39.91
N ARG A 59 -5.55 15.20 40.68
CA ARG A 59 -5.20 16.57 40.95
C ARG A 59 -3.79 16.84 40.44
N ASP A 60 -3.57 18.10 40.04
CA ASP A 60 -2.23 18.59 39.65
C ASP A 60 -1.34 18.90 40.85
N SER A 61 -0.18 19.55 40.62
CA SER A 61 0.76 19.97 41.64
C SER A 61 0.24 21.08 42.55
N GLU A 62 -0.78 21.81 42.09
CA GLU A 62 -1.44 22.91 42.82
C GLU A 62 -2.68 22.45 43.60
N GLY A 63 -3.05 21.18 43.43
CA GLY A 63 -4.21 20.56 44.06
C GLY A 63 -5.54 20.75 43.33
N GLU A 64 -5.51 21.35 42.15
CA GLU A 64 -6.69 21.50 41.29
C GLU A 64 -7.02 20.19 40.56
N VAL A 65 -8.31 20.00 40.26
CA VAL A 65 -8.78 18.79 39.57
C VAL A 65 -8.36 18.87 38.09
N VAL A 66 -7.63 17.90 37.64
CA VAL A 66 -7.23 17.80 36.23
C VAL A 66 -8.45 17.43 35.38
N ILE A 67 -8.78 18.29 34.42
CA ILE A 67 -9.82 18.09 33.43
C ILE A 67 -9.12 17.87 32.09
N THR A 68 -9.39 16.77 31.40
CA THR A 68 -8.96 16.54 30.04
C THR A 68 -10.12 16.69 29.08
N ALA A 69 -9.87 17.30 27.91
CA ALA A 69 -10.88 17.52 26.89
C ALA A 69 -10.36 17.06 25.54
N LEU A 70 -11.25 16.49 24.74
CA LEU A 70 -10.92 16.15 23.35
C LEU A 70 -10.68 17.43 22.55
N GLN A 71 -9.51 17.51 21.91
CA GLN A 71 -9.14 18.57 20.98
C GLN A 71 -9.12 18.02 19.53
N PRO A 72 -10.29 17.97 18.87
CA PRO A 72 -10.39 17.35 17.55
C PRO A 72 -9.63 18.11 16.47
N GLN A 73 -9.39 19.42 16.66
CA GLN A 73 -8.71 20.22 15.65
C GLN A 73 -7.26 19.77 15.47
N THR A 74 -6.51 19.61 16.54
CA THR A 74 -5.12 19.10 16.51
C THR A 74 -5.04 17.75 15.80
N LEU A 75 -5.96 16.84 16.09
CA LEU A 75 -6.00 15.51 15.46
C LEU A 75 -6.38 15.57 13.98
N LYS A 76 -7.27 16.49 13.59
CA LYS A 76 -7.62 16.73 12.18
C LYS A 76 -6.43 17.27 11.39
N ASP A 77 -5.69 18.21 11.96
CA ASP A 77 -4.53 18.82 11.33
C ASP A 77 -3.43 17.75 11.12
N ILE A 78 -3.14 16.93 12.13
CA ILE A 78 -2.21 15.79 12.03
C ILE A 78 -2.65 14.79 10.96
N ALA A 79 -3.93 14.43 10.92
CA ALA A 79 -4.44 13.49 9.91
C ALA A 79 -4.34 14.06 8.49
N GLN A 80 -4.67 15.34 8.31
CA GLN A 80 -4.62 16.01 7.03
C GLN A 80 -3.17 16.11 6.51
N GLU A 81 -2.24 16.55 7.34
CA GLU A 81 -0.82 16.59 7.00
C GLU A 81 -0.26 15.18 6.74
N GLY A 82 -0.75 14.17 7.48
CA GLY A 82 -0.40 12.77 7.35
C GLY A 82 -1.00 12.04 6.15
N ASN A 83 -1.70 12.75 5.24
CA ASN A 83 -2.41 12.16 4.09
C ASN A 83 -3.42 11.06 4.48
N GLY A 84 -4.01 11.18 5.67
CA GLY A 84 -5.06 10.31 6.19
C GLY A 84 -6.33 11.04 6.53
N ILE A 85 -7.12 10.51 7.46
CA ILE A 85 -8.35 11.13 7.94
C ILE A 85 -8.44 11.05 9.45
N TYR A 86 -9.17 12.03 10.03
CA TYR A 86 -9.63 11.99 11.42
C TYR A 86 -10.89 11.14 11.55
N ILE A 87 -10.96 10.32 12.58
CA ILE A 87 -12.10 9.46 12.90
C ILE A 87 -12.55 9.80 14.31
N ASP A 88 -13.85 10.05 14.48
CA ASP A 88 -14.45 10.25 15.79
C ASP A 88 -14.60 8.90 16.52
N GLY A 89 -13.97 8.78 17.67
CA GLY A 89 -13.98 7.56 18.50
C GLY A 89 -15.16 7.47 19.49
N GLU A 90 -16.06 8.45 19.52
CA GLU A 90 -17.24 8.43 20.42
C GLU A 90 -18.11 7.19 20.15
N ASN A 91 -18.29 6.85 18.86
CA ASN A 91 -18.95 5.62 18.45
C ASN A 91 -17.95 4.60 17.93
N THR A 92 -17.55 3.68 18.80
CA THR A 92 -16.55 2.64 18.47
C THR A 92 -16.92 1.78 17.26
N ALA A 93 -18.21 1.44 17.09
CA ALA A 93 -18.64 0.61 15.96
C ALA A 93 -18.48 1.37 14.62
N ALA A 94 -18.89 2.63 14.59
CA ALA A 94 -18.73 3.49 13.41
C ALA A 94 -17.24 3.76 13.12
N ALA A 95 -16.42 3.96 14.14
CA ALA A 95 -14.98 4.15 13.98
C ALA A 95 -14.30 2.91 13.37
N VAL A 96 -14.63 1.71 13.85
CA VAL A 96 -14.10 0.45 13.30
C VAL A 96 -14.51 0.27 11.83
N GLU A 97 -15.76 0.60 11.48
CA GLU A 97 -16.23 0.48 10.10
C GLU A 97 -15.51 1.47 9.18
N ALA A 98 -15.33 2.73 9.62
CA ALA A 98 -14.57 3.74 8.89
C ALA A 98 -13.11 3.30 8.64
N ILE A 99 -12.46 2.70 9.65
CA ILE A 99 -11.10 2.15 9.51
C ILE A 99 -11.06 1.03 8.46
N LYS A 100 -11.99 0.08 8.54
CA LYS A 100 -12.07 -1.02 7.56
C LYS A 100 -12.27 -0.52 6.15
N GLU A 101 -13.16 0.45 5.97
CA GLU A 101 -13.41 1.04 4.65
C GLU A 101 -12.15 1.70 4.08
N GLN A 102 -11.42 2.48 4.89
CA GLN A 102 -10.17 3.11 4.47
C GLN A 102 -9.09 2.08 4.10
N LEU A 103 -8.94 1.02 4.90
CA LEU A 103 -7.99 -0.05 4.58
C LEU A 103 -8.36 -0.78 3.28
N ASN A 104 -9.64 -1.08 3.07
CA ASN A 104 -10.12 -1.72 1.85
C ASN A 104 -9.91 -0.85 0.60
N GLN A 105 -10.09 0.48 0.72
CA GLN A 105 -9.82 1.41 -0.37
C GLN A 105 -8.32 1.44 -0.71
N MET A 106 -7.45 1.41 0.29
CA MET A 106 -6.00 1.38 0.09
C MET A 106 -5.55 0.09 -0.59
N ASP A 107 -6.12 -1.05 -0.22
CA ASP A 107 -5.81 -2.33 -0.86
C ASP A 107 -6.24 -2.34 -2.34
N LYS A 108 -7.44 -1.86 -2.64
CA LYS A 108 -7.92 -1.74 -4.04
C LYS A 108 -6.99 -0.88 -4.89
N MET A 109 -6.58 0.29 -4.40
CA MET A 109 -5.64 1.17 -5.11
C MET A 109 -4.29 0.48 -5.36
N THR A 110 -3.84 -0.37 -4.44
CA THR A 110 -2.59 -1.13 -4.61
C THR A 110 -2.73 -2.24 -5.65
N PHE A 111 -3.88 -2.91 -5.70
CA PHE A 111 -4.18 -3.93 -6.72
C PHE A 111 -4.33 -3.30 -8.11
N GLU A 112 -5.02 -2.19 -8.24
CA GLU A 112 -5.15 -1.46 -9.50
C GLU A 112 -3.79 -0.97 -10.01
N ALA A 113 -2.96 -0.38 -9.15
CA ALA A 113 -1.61 0.05 -9.51
C ALA A 113 -0.71 -1.12 -9.95
N LYS A 114 -0.86 -2.32 -9.37
CA LYS A 114 -0.16 -3.53 -9.82
C LYS A 114 -0.69 -4.04 -11.15
N GLN A 115 -1.99 -3.98 -11.42
CA GLN A 115 -2.56 -4.39 -12.70
C GLN A 115 -2.10 -3.53 -13.88
N PHE A 116 -1.84 -2.23 -13.66
CA PHE A 116 -1.24 -1.36 -14.69
C PHE A 116 0.24 -1.65 -14.95
N SER A 117 0.91 -2.40 -14.05
CA SER A 117 2.30 -2.84 -14.20
C SER A 117 2.42 -4.25 -14.79
N ASP A 118 1.30 -4.94 -15.04
CA ASP A 118 1.32 -6.20 -15.76
C ASP A 118 1.75 -5.94 -17.20
N TYR A 119 2.98 -6.31 -17.49
CA TYR A 119 3.49 -6.43 -18.85
C TYR A 119 2.51 -7.31 -19.61
N LYS A 120 1.92 -6.78 -20.69
CA LYS A 120 1.22 -7.61 -21.68
C LYS A 120 2.25 -8.59 -22.21
N ASP A 121 2.23 -9.79 -21.68
CA ASP A 121 3.06 -10.89 -22.15
C ASP A 121 2.76 -11.12 -23.62
N GLN A 122 3.64 -10.66 -24.47
CA GLN A 122 3.53 -10.82 -25.94
C GLN A 122 4.17 -12.11 -26.43
N PHE A 123 4.32 -13.10 -25.55
CA PHE A 123 4.89 -14.40 -25.93
C PHE A 123 4.11 -15.10 -27.05
N GLN A 124 2.83 -14.77 -27.21
CA GLN A 124 1.94 -15.33 -28.23
C GLN A 124 2.48 -15.07 -29.66
N TRP A 125 3.06 -13.90 -29.91
CA TRP A 125 3.66 -13.58 -31.20
C TRP A 125 4.92 -14.42 -31.48
N PHE A 126 5.75 -14.63 -30.47
CA PHE A 126 6.94 -15.47 -30.59
C PHE A 126 6.57 -16.95 -30.75
N LEU A 127 5.54 -17.40 -30.02
CA LEU A 127 5.01 -18.75 -30.12
C LEU A 127 4.41 -19.00 -31.53
N GLY A 128 3.62 -18.03 -32.03
CA GLY A 128 3.06 -18.08 -33.37
C GLY A 128 4.11 -18.14 -34.47
N MET A 129 5.17 -17.34 -34.35
CA MET A 129 6.31 -17.34 -35.30
C MET A 129 7.05 -18.67 -35.21
N GLY A 130 7.29 -19.22 -34.02
CA GLY A 130 7.90 -20.54 -33.83
C GLY A 130 7.09 -21.68 -34.47
N LEU A 131 5.76 -21.66 -34.27
CA LEU A 131 4.86 -22.63 -34.88
C LEU A 131 4.86 -22.52 -36.42
N LEU A 132 4.87 -21.31 -36.95
CA LEU A 132 4.94 -21.09 -38.40
C LEU A 132 6.23 -21.61 -39.01
N LEU A 133 7.37 -21.41 -38.33
CA LEU A 133 8.65 -21.97 -38.77
C LEU A 133 8.64 -23.50 -38.74
N LEU A 134 8.08 -24.13 -37.74
CA LEU A 134 7.90 -25.60 -37.66
C LEU A 134 7.03 -26.12 -38.80
N LEU A 135 5.95 -25.43 -39.14
CA LEU A 135 5.10 -25.80 -40.27
C LEU A 135 5.88 -25.70 -41.62
N ILE A 136 6.65 -24.65 -41.81
CA ILE A 136 7.47 -24.50 -42.98
C ILE A 136 8.51 -25.63 -43.07
N ASP A 137 9.18 -25.96 -41.96
CA ASP A 137 10.15 -27.04 -41.87
C ASP A 137 9.52 -28.40 -42.26
N PHE A 138 8.32 -28.69 -41.72
CA PHE A 138 7.55 -29.89 -42.05
C PHE A 138 7.26 -30.00 -43.57
N PHE A 139 6.84 -28.91 -44.20
CA PHE A 139 6.57 -28.89 -45.65
C PHE A 139 7.83 -28.95 -46.50
N VAL A 140 8.98 -28.43 -46.02
CA VAL A 140 10.27 -28.46 -46.73
C VAL A 140 10.93 -29.82 -46.66
N LEU A 141 10.79 -30.55 -45.53
CA LEU A 141 11.38 -31.89 -45.35
C LEU A 141 10.74 -32.99 -46.22
N GLU A 142 9.45 -32.86 -46.59
CA GLU A 142 8.75 -33.87 -47.42
C GLU A 142 9.01 -33.76 -48.94
N GLY A 143 9.59 -32.69 -49.41
CA GLY A 143 9.96 -32.52 -50.83
C GLY A 143 11.46 -32.36 -50.97
N LYS A 144 12.12 -33.22 -51.75
CA LYS A 144 13.45 -32.93 -52.29
C LYS A 144 13.35 -31.70 -53.19
N THR A 145 13.30 -30.53 -52.53
CA THR A 145 13.05 -29.26 -53.23
C THR A 145 14.32 -28.90 -53.97
N ALA A 146 14.33 -29.09 -55.30
CA ALA A 146 15.43 -28.76 -56.21
C ALA A 146 15.92 -27.28 -56.08
N TRP A 147 15.15 -26.45 -55.34
CA TRP A 147 15.49 -25.07 -55.07
C TRP A 147 16.51 -24.91 -53.92
N ILE A 148 16.47 -25.77 -52.91
CA ILE A 148 17.39 -25.75 -51.76
C ILE A 148 18.77 -26.19 -52.18
N SER A 149 18.88 -27.15 -53.12
CA SER A 149 20.18 -27.58 -53.69
C SER A 149 20.88 -26.46 -54.50
N ARG A 150 20.10 -25.50 -55.03
CA ARG A 150 20.67 -24.32 -55.70
C ARG A 150 21.30 -23.31 -54.78
N LEU A 151 20.86 -23.26 -53.51
CA LEU A 151 21.41 -22.34 -52.51
C LEU A 151 22.76 -22.77 -51.94
N ASN A 152 23.16 -24.03 -52.14
CA ASN A 152 24.48 -24.62 -51.80
C ASN A 152 25.00 -24.15 -50.43
N LEU A 153 24.09 -24.14 -49.40
CA LEU A 153 24.37 -23.62 -48.09
C LEU A 153 25.39 -24.44 -47.28
N PHE A 154 25.68 -25.68 -47.73
CA PHE A 154 26.57 -26.60 -47.01
C PHE A 154 27.79 -27.07 -47.84
N ASN A 155 28.08 -26.43 -48.97
CA ASN A 155 29.31 -26.60 -49.77
C ASN A 155 29.85 -28.04 -49.73
N GLU A 156 29.01 -29.04 -50.05
CA GLU A 156 29.47 -30.43 -50.30
C GLU A 156 30.31 -30.45 -51.57
N LYS A 157 31.62 -30.53 -51.40
CA LYS A 157 32.52 -30.83 -52.47
C LYS A 157 32.19 -32.25 -52.93
N GLU A 158 31.74 -32.38 -54.16
CA GLU A 158 31.80 -33.67 -54.87
C GLU A 158 33.25 -34.13 -54.90
N ASP A 159 33.57 -35.15 -54.08
CA ASP A 159 34.79 -35.94 -54.30
C ASP A 159 34.58 -36.76 -55.58
N GLU A 160 35.11 -36.25 -56.58
CA GLU A 160 35.22 -36.85 -57.90
C GLU A 160 36.01 -38.16 -57.78
N LYS A 161 35.36 -39.27 -58.03
CA LYS A 161 35.96 -40.57 -58.21
C LYS A 161 36.68 -40.58 -59.51
N ASP A 162 38.01 -40.48 -59.44
CA ASP A 162 38.90 -41.06 -60.47
C ASP A 162 39.31 -42.46 -60.05
N MET A 163 38.79 -43.46 -60.72
CA MET A 163 39.48 -44.61 -61.29
C MET A 163 38.52 -45.56 -61.99
#